data_fef7cb1067eff3bec9fbd4b8daff8878
#
_entry.id   fef7cb1067eff3bec9fbd4b8daff8878
#
_cell.length_a   1.000
_cell.length_b   1.000
_cell.length_c   1.000
_cell.angle_alpha   90.00
_cell.angle_beta   90.00
_cell.angle_gamma   90.00
#
_symmetry.space_group_name_H-M   'P 1'
#
loop_
_entity.id
_entity.type
_entity.pdbx_description
1 polymer ?
#
loop_
_entity_poly.entity_id
_entity_poly.type
_entity_poly.pdbx_seq_one_letter_code
_entity_poly.pdbx_strand_id
1 'polypeptide(L)'
;MANASLDRLGQIKGANAVDALFLKLGISELLSAFERNCVFKGKVKERXISGGKSAAXPVSGRASAAYHVPGSPILGATNSPGDRNEQVINLDGLLIADQVIYDLDXLMNYYEDRSDITNQLGLALAYEWDKRAARVLYAAAKTSTEPLAKTINANRTGHSATLSAGYAAATKNAKGDELIEKISSIKVEMQKADVPTENLACVVGPDEYDFLLDSTRAINTDFNSGGGENGSFAGGRVLRVKGIDVHMSNHVAQAAYTNGTYDKNTAYQQNLVKNKAIIFHKDAIGVLTLKSPSLQVTGEGSSFNVMYQSSLLVARMAIGMNVLRAECAGVIEIP
;
A
#
# COMPACT_ATOMS: atom_id res chain seq x y z
N MET A 1 19.24 -8.71 27.76
CA MET A 1 18.49 -8.45 28.36
C MET A 1 18.56 -7.29 28.49
N ALA A 2 17.80 -7.10 28.22
CA ALA A 2 17.48 -6.04 28.41
C ALA A 2 17.93 -5.59 29.55
N ASN A 3 18.71 -5.30 29.72
CA ASN A 3 19.04 -4.70 30.65
C ASN A 3 18.09 -4.16 31.41
N ALA A 4 17.16 -4.45 31.29
CA ALA A 4 16.22 -4.06 32.13
C ALA A 4 16.62 -4.37 33.48
N SER A 5 16.62 -3.48 34.34
CA SER A 5 16.91 -3.78 35.69
C SER A 5 15.81 -4.70 36.20
N LEU A 6 16.18 -5.62 37.04
CA LEU A 6 15.22 -6.58 37.57
C LEU A 6 14.17 -5.94 38.49
N ASP A 7 14.31 -4.66 38.77
CA ASP A 7 13.40 -3.97 39.67
C ASP A 7 12.33 -3.17 38.97
N ARG A 8 12.17 -3.32 37.68
CA ARG A 8 11.14 -2.58 36.95
C ARG A 8 9.74 -3.11 37.21
N LEU A 9 8.78 -2.20 37.28
CA LEU A 9 7.39 -2.57 37.39
C LEU A 9 6.95 -3.42 36.21
N GLY A 10 6.25 -4.51 36.50
CA GLY A 10 5.79 -5.42 35.46
C GLY A 10 6.74 -6.56 35.14
N GLN A 11 7.92 -6.57 35.76
CA GLN A 11 8.84 -7.69 35.60
C GLN A 11 8.60 -8.75 36.65
N ILE A 12 8.62 -10.00 36.23
CA ILE A 12 8.53 -11.13 37.12
C ILE A 12 9.94 -11.66 37.35
N LYS A 13 10.29 -11.93 38.61
CA LYS A 13 11.62 -12.49 38.90
C LYS A 13 11.69 -13.92 38.40
N GLY A 14 12.41 -14.11 37.34
CA GLY A 14 12.56 -15.39 36.67
C GLY A 14 13.02 -15.15 35.26
N ALA A 15 14.11 -15.71 34.87
CA ALA A 15 14.87 -15.34 33.69
C ALA A 15 14.04 -15.33 32.37
N ASN A 16 13.05 -16.21 32.27
CA ASN A 16 12.32 -16.32 31.00
C ASN A 16 10.94 -15.67 31.04
N ALA A 17 10.35 -15.46 32.19
CA ALA A 17 8.99 -14.91 32.30
C ALA A 17 8.95 -13.40 32.16
N VAL A 18 10.01 -12.73 32.56
CA VAL A 18 10.10 -11.26 32.51
C VAL A 18 10.11 -10.77 31.06
N ASP A 19 10.95 -11.37 30.26
CA ASP A 19 11.09 -10.96 28.86
C ASP A 19 9.83 -11.26 28.05
N ALA A 20 9.14 -12.34 28.37
CA ALA A 20 7.93 -12.73 27.63
C ALA A 20 6.79 -11.72 27.84
N LEU A 21 6.58 -11.24 29.05
CA LEU A 21 5.51 -10.27 29.31
C LEU A 21 5.81 -8.93 28.67
N PHE A 22 7.05 -8.49 28.79
CA PHE A 22 7.47 -7.22 28.23
C PHE A 22 7.39 -7.24 26.69
N LEU A 23 7.85 -8.30 26.09
CA LEU A 23 7.82 -8.45 24.65
C LEU A 23 6.40 -8.46 24.10
N LYS A 24 5.47 -9.11 24.80
CA LYS A 24 4.07 -9.17 24.37
C LYS A 24 3.41 -7.80 24.32
N LEU A 25 3.67 -6.96 25.30
CA LEU A 25 3.13 -5.61 25.30
C LEU A 25 3.69 -4.78 24.14
N GLY A 26 4.99 -4.84 23.93
CA GLY A 26 5.63 -4.11 22.84
C GLY A 26 5.12 -4.53 21.48
N ILE A 27 4.94 -5.84 21.26
CA ILE A 27 4.43 -6.36 19.98
C ILE A 27 3.01 -5.86 19.71
N SER A 28 2.15 -5.84 20.72
CA SER A 28 0.78 -5.38 20.53
C SER A 28 0.71 -3.89 20.18
N GLU A 29 1.54 -3.07 20.80
CA GLU A 29 1.64 -1.65 20.46
C GLU A 29 2.15 -1.45 19.05
N LEU A 30 3.16 -2.20 18.65
CA LEU A 30 3.71 -2.12 17.31
C LEU A 30 2.66 -2.48 16.23
N LEU A 31 1.94 -3.57 16.44
CA LEU A 31 0.91 -3.99 15.49
C LEU A 31 -0.22 -2.95 15.38
N SER A 32 -0.66 -2.40 16.51
CA SER A 32 -1.73 -1.40 16.49
C SER A 32 -1.29 -0.11 15.78
N ALA A 33 -0.05 0.32 15.99
CA ALA A 33 0.50 1.48 15.31
C ALA A 33 0.60 1.23 13.80
N PHE A 34 1.08 0.05 13.40
CA PHE A 34 1.19 -0.33 12.00
C PHE A 34 -0.17 -0.31 11.31
N GLU A 35 -1.16 -0.98 11.89
CA GLU A 35 -2.47 -1.10 11.24
C GLU A 35 -3.20 0.24 11.12
N ARG A 36 -3.10 1.11 12.13
CA ARG A 36 -3.79 2.39 12.10
C ARG A 36 -3.26 3.35 11.05
N ASN A 37 -1.99 3.21 10.66
CA ASN A 37 -1.34 4.20 9.82
C ASN A 37 -1.10 3.75 8.39
N CYS A 38 -1.59 2.56 8.01
CA CYS A 38 -1.51 2.10 6.63
C CYS A 38 -2.83 2.38 5.92
N VAL A 39 -2.81 3.23 4.91
CA VAL A 39 -4.00 3.56 4.12
C VAL A 39 -4.31 2.48 3.09
N PHE A 40 -3.27 1.89 2.50
CA PHE A 40 -3.43 0.90 1.42
C PHE A 40 -3.66 -0.51 1.95
N LYS A 41 -3.36 -0.78 3.22
CA LYS A 41 -3.51 -2.12 3.77
C LYS A 41 -4.99 -2.53 3.79
N GLY A 42 -5.26 -3.77 3.44
CA GLY A 42 -6.62 -4.29 3.33
C GLY A 42 -7.30 -3.97 2.00
N LYS A 43 -6.75 -3.03 1.22
CA LYS A 43 -7.30 -2.65 -0.08
C LYS A 43 -6.52 -3.25 -1.23
N VAL A 44 -5.46 -4.01 -0.94
CA VAL A 44 -4.63 -4.70 -1.93
C VAL A 44 -4.63 -6.19 -1.63
N LYS A 45 -4.18 -6.99 -2.60
CA LYS A 45 -4.16 -8.44 -2.43
C LYS A 45 -2.93 -8.85 -1.64
N GLU A 46 -3.14 -9.49 -0.49
CA GLU A 46 -2.05 -9.91 0.40
C GLU A 46 -2.02 -11.43 0.53
N ARG A 47 -0.82 -11.98 0.66
CA ARG A 47 -0.62 -13.41 0.82
C ARG A 47 0.57 -13.71 1.74
N UNK A 48 0.59 -14.31 2.68
CA UNK A 48 1.46 -14.59 3.50
C UNK A 48 2.01 -15.70 3.09
N ILE A 49 3.16 -16.11 3.25
CA ILE A 49 3.90 -17.34 3.01
C ILE A 49 4.73 -17.73 4.23
N SER A 50 4.96 -19.01 4.40
CA SER A 50 5.74 -19.50 5.53
C SER A 50 7.21 -19.75 5.17
N GLY A 51 7.55 -19.75 3.89
CA GLY A 51 8.92 -19.94 3.43
C GLY A 51 9.03 -19.72 1.94
N GLY A 52 10.24 -19.55 1.44
CA GLY A 52 10.50 -19.32 0.03
C GLY A 52 10.97 -17.90 -0.24
N LYS A 53 11.53 -17.70 -1.41
CA LYS A 53 12.06 -16.42 -1.85
C LYS A 53 11.02 -15.64 -2.69
N SER A 54 10.05 -16.35 -3.26
CA SER A 54 9.09 -15.73 -4.18
C SER A 54 7.80 -16.54 -4.20
N ALA A 55 6.75 -15.94 -4.74
CA ALA A 55 5.49 -16.62 -5.03
C ALA A 55 5.03 -16.23 -6.41
N ALA A 56 4.40 -17.19 -7.11
CA ALA A 56 3.86 -16.97 -8.44
C ALA A 56 2.34 -16.92 -8.41
N UNK A 57 1.75 -16.03 -9.05
CA UNK A 57 0.56 -15.90 -9.12
C UNK A 57 0.30 -16.20 -10.41
N PRO A 58 -0.31 -17.38 -10.89
CA PRO A 58 -0.62 -17.73 -12.27
C PRO A 58 -1.60 -16.74 -12.90
N VAL A 59 -1.35 -16.43 -14.13
CA VAL A 59 -2.17 -15.49 -14.91
C VAL A 59 -2.63 -16.22 -16.16
N SER A 60 -3.93 -16.16 -16.47
CA SER A 60 -4.46 -16.76 -17.70
C SER A 60 -5.06 -15.69 -18.59
N GLY A 61 -4.91 -15.87 -19.89
CA GLY A 61 -5.51 -15.00 -20.89
C GLY A 61 -6.96 -15.37 -21.13
N ARG A 62 -7.57 -14.65 -22.06
CA ARG A 62 -8.95 -14.90 -22.46
C ARG A 62 -9.01 -15.86 -23.62
N ALA A 63 -9.94 -16.81 -23.55
CA ALA A 63 -10.22 -17.67 -24.70
C ALA A 63 -11.09 -16.89 -25.69
N SER A 64 -10.91 -17.16 -26.96
CA SER A 64 -11.75 -16.59 -28.00
C SER A 64 -12.75 -17.64 -28.47
N ALA A 65 -13.89 -17.19 -28.98
CA ALA A 65 -14.91 -18.05 -29.53
C ALA A 65 -15.26 -17.61 -30.96
N ALA A 66 -15.49 -18.58 -31.86
CA ALA A 66 -15.87 -18.31 -33.23
C ALA A 66 -16.82 -19.38 -33.72
N TYR A 67 -17.60 -19.04 -34.71
CA TYR A 67 -18.51 -20.02 -35.33
C TYR A 67 -17.73 -21.09 -36.05
N HIS A 68 -18.15 -22.34 -35.88
CA HIS A 68 -17.55 -23.46 -36.55
C HIS A 68 -17.97 -23.49 -38.04
N VAL A 69 -17.02 -23.75 -38.91
CA VAL A 69 -17.29 -23.93 -40.32
C VAL A 69 -17.39 -25.43 -40.60
N PRO A 70 -18.56 -25.91 -41.05
CA PRO A 70 -18.70 -27.33 -41.32
C PRO A 70 -17.63 -27.83 -42.31
N GLY A 71 -17.07 -29.00 -42.05
CA GLY A 71 -16.02 -29.59 -42.87
C GLY A 71 -14.60 -29.18 -42.48
N SER A 72 -14.39 -28.23 -41.58
CA SER A 72 -13.07 -27.85 -41.16
C SER A 72 -12.78 -28.37 -39.76
N PRO A 73 -11.52 -28.63 -39.39
CA PRO A 73 -11.19 -29.11 -38.06
C PRO A 73 -11.39 -28.04 -37.02
N ILE A 74 -11.80 -28.45 -35.82
CA ILE A 74 -11.99 -27.51 -34.68
C ILE A 74 -10.67 -26.93 -34.21
N LEU A 75 -9.59 -27.70 -34.33
CA LEU A 75 -8.27 -27.27 -33.88
C LEU A 75 -7.71 -26.30 -34.91
N GLY A 76 -7.45 -25.08 -34.53
CA GLY A 76 -6.91 -24.11 -35.46
C GLY A 76 -6.84 -22.69 -34.93
N ALA A 77 -6.57 -21.78 -35.82
CA ALA A 77 -6.25 -20.41 -35.48
C ALA A 77 -7.44 -19.55 -35.08
N THR A 78 -8.69 -20.03 -35.31
CA THR A 78 -9.86 -19.22 -35.00
C THR A 78 -10.30 -19.27 -33.57
N ASN A 79 -10.04 -20.39 -32.88
CA ASN A 79 -10.42 -20.55 -31.50
C ASN A 79 -9.14 -20.72 -30.67
N SER A 80 -8.70 -19.66 -30.05
CA SER A 80 -7.46 -19.67 -29.27
C SER A 80 -7.78 -20.01 -27.83
N PRO A 81 -7.16 -21.03 -27.26
CA PRO A 81 -7.27 -21.24 -25.81
C PRO A 81 -6.59 -20.11 -25.08
N GLY A 82 -7.03 -19.84 -23.89
CA GLY A 82 -6.40 -18.79 -23.09
C GLY A 82 -4.98 -19.19 -22.72
N ASP A 83 -4.01 -18.45 -23.20
CA ASP A 83 -2.62 -18.68 -22.84
C ASP A 83 -2.42 -18.48 -21.34
N ARG A 84 -1.44 -19.17 -20.79
CA ARG A 84 -1.12 -19.08 -19.37
C ARG A 84 0.31 -18.62 -19.18
N ASN A 85 0.48 -17.82 -18.15
CA ASN A 85 1.79 -17.34 -17.74
C ASN A 85 1.78 -17.14 -16.23
N GLU A 86 2.89 -16.73 -15.65
CA GLU A 86 2.93 -16.47 -14.22
C GLU A 86 3.57 -15.14 -13.93
N GLN A 87 3.01 -14.43 -12.97
CA GLN A 87 3.59 -13.21 -12.45
C GLN A 87 4.25 -13.54 -11.11
N VAL A 88 5.55 -13.31 -11.03
CA VAL A 88 6.32 -13.67 -9.85
C VAL A 88 6.50 -12.44 -8.97
N ILE A 89 6.21 -12.61 -7.68
CA ILE A 89 6.48 -11.59 -6.67
C ILE A 89 7.67 -12.07 -5.85
N ASN A 90 8.75 -11.33 -5.90
CA ASN A 90 9.96 -11.64 -5.13
C ASN A 90 9.92 -10.92 -3.79
N LEU A 91 10.51 -11.54 -2.78
CA LEU A 91 10.66 -10.90 -1.49
C LEU A 91 11.84 -9.94 -1.52
N ASP A 92 11.68 -8.82 -0.86
CA ASP A 92 12.75 -7.86 -0.63
C ASP A 92 13.60 -8.33 0.55
N GLY A 93 14.61 -7.56 0.92
CA GLY A 93 15.37 -7.78 2.13
C GLY A 93 14.54 -7.50 3.38
N LEU A 94 15.14 -7.74 4.52
CA LEU A 94 14.48 -7.49 5.81
C LEU A 94 14.39 -5.98 6.04
N LEU A 95 13.18 -5.48 6.20
CA LEU A 95 12.94 -4.06 6.50
C LEU A 95 12.98 -3.88 8.01
N ILE A 96 13.87 -3.02 8.49
CA ILE A 96 14.18 -2.86 9.90
C ILE A 96 14.04 -1.39 10.31
N ALA A 97 13.50 -1.18 11.49
CA ALA A 97 13.58 0.09 12.21
C ALA A 97 14.08 -0.24 13.61
N ASP A 98 15.10 0.46 14.06
CA ASP A 98 15.72 0.16 15.34
C ASP A 98 15.99 1.40 16.17
N GLN A 99 16.08 1.20 17.46
CA GLN A 99 16.38 2.27 18.42
C GLN A 99 17.12 1.67 19.60
N VAL A 100 18.15 2.38 20.04
CA VAL A 100 18.90 2.01 21.24
C VAL A 100 18.42 2.86 22.41
N ILE A 101 18.20 2.22 23.56
CA ILE A 101 17.86 2.90 24.80
C ILE A 101 18.95 2.60 25.81
N TYR A 102 19.66 3.64 26.26
CA TYR A 102 20.71 3.45 27.26
C TYR A 102 20.09 3.27 28.65
N ASP A 103 20.66 2.35 29.42
CA ASP A 103 20.12 1.99 30.72
C ASP A 103 20.11 3.17 31.68
N LEU A 104 21.18 3.99 31.68
CA LEU A 104 21.25 5.17 32.50
C LEU A 104 20.18 6.19 32.14
N ASP A 105 19.97 6.38 30.89
CA ASP A 105 18.94 7.31 30.42
C ASP A 105 17.53 6.89 30.82
N UNK A 106 17.40 5.84 30.77
CA UNK A 106 16.23 5.30 31.14
C UNK A 106 15.92 5.54 32.51
N LEU A 107 16.83 5.36 33.31
CA LEU A 107 16.67 5.57 34.74
C LEU A 107 16.56 7.05 35.11
N MET A 108 17.21 7.89 34.35
CA MET A 108 17.17 9.34 34.59
C MET A 108 15.91 10.00 34.01
N ASN A 109 15.25 9.36 33.08
CA ASN A 109 14.07 9.94 32.46
C ASN A 109 12.86 9.88 33.40
N TYR A 110 12.12 10.97 33.42
CA TYR A 110 10.89 11.06 34.19
C TYR A 110 9.71 10.43 33.46
N TYR A 111 9.80 10.34 32.15
CA TYR A 111 8.72 9.86 31.30
C TYR A 111 8.94 8.43 30.85
N GLU A 112 7.86 7.73 30.56
CA GLU A 112 7.94 6.38 30.06
C GLU A 112 8.11 6.42 28.53
N ASP A 113 9.35 6.58 28.07
CA ASP A 113 9.67 6.77 26.67
C ASP A 113 9.51 5.49 25.82
N ARG A 114 9.49 4.33 26.48
CA ARG A 114 9.54 3.07 25.75
C ARG A 114 8.32 2.81 24.87
N SER A 115 7.14 3.17 25.38
CA SER A 115 5.90 3.04 24.63
C SER A 115 5.93 3.96 23.39
N ASP A 116 6.43 5.17 23.56
CA ASP A 116 6.55 6.11 22.44
C ASP A 116 7.53 5.61 21.38
N ILE A 117 8.67 5.08 21.82
CA ILE A 117 9.67 4.52 20.89
C ILE A 117 9.07 3.34 20.10
N THR A 118 8.34 2.45 20.77
CA THR A 118 7.69 1.33 20.10
C THR A 118 6.68 1.83 19.07
N ASN A 119 5.89 2.85 19.40
CA ASN A 119 4.97 3.47 18.47
C ASN A 119 5.70 4.08 17.27
N GLN A 120 6.80 4.78 17.50
CA GLN A 120 7.58 5.39 16.43
C GLN A 120 8.16 4.34 15.48
N LEU A 121 8.64 3.22 16.02
CA LEU A 121 9.14 2.12 15.20
C LEU A 121 8.03 1.52 14.35
N GLY A 122 6.83 1.34 14.93
CA GLY A 122 5.67 0.86 14.19
C GLY A 122 5.25 1.80 13.08
N LEU A 123 5.25 3.12 13.37
CA LEU A 123 4.94 4.14 12.37
C LEU A 123 5.96 4.14 11.22
N ALA A 124 7.25 3.97 11.54
CA ALA A 124 8.28 3.93 10.51
C ALA A 124 8.06 2.77 9.54
N LEU A 125 7.76 1.57 10.07
CA LEU A 125 7.46 0.43 9.23
C LEU A 125 6.18 0.65 8.40
N ALA A 126 5.14 1.22 9.01
CA ALA A 126 3.87 1.49 8.34
C ALA A 126 4.04 2.48 7.18
N TYR A 127 4.82 3.54 7.39
CA TYR A 127 5.07 4.54 6.36
C TYR A 127 5.83 3.94 5.18
N GLU A 128 6.84 3.12 5.45
CA GLU A 128 7.58 2.47 4.38
C GLU A 128 6.71 1.48 3.59
N TRP A 129 5.85 0.74 4.28
CA TRP A 129 4.91 -0.17 3.64
C TRP A 129 3.98 0.60 2.69
N ASP A 130 3.37 1.68 3.20
CA ASP A 130 2.45 2.49 2.40
C ASP A 130 3.14 3.14 1.21
N LYS A 131 4.35 3.68 1.42
CA LYS A 131 5.11 4.30 0.33
C LYS A 131 5.41 3.31 -0.78
N ARG A 132 5.81 2.09 -0.41
CA ARG A 132 6.09 1.05 -1.40
C ARG A 132 4.82 0.63 -2.13
N ALA A 133 3.70 0.49 -1.42
CA ALA A 133 2.42 0.16 -2.05
C ALA A 133 2.01 1.24 -3.06
N ALA A 134 2.16 2.52 -2.71
CA ALA A 134 1.84 3.63 -3.61
C ALA A 134 2.74 3.60 -4.85
N ARG A 135 4.04 3.31 -4.69
CA ARG A 135 4.97 3.24 -5.83
C ARG A 135 4.60 2.11 -6.78
N VAL A 136 4.26 0.93 -6.25
CA VAL A 136 3.90 -0.21 -7.09
C VAL A 136 2.57 0.04 -7.82
N LEU A 137 1.60 0.69 -7.15
CA LEU A 137 0.35 1.07 -7.80
C LEU A 137 0.60 2.09 -8.93
N TYR A 138 1.48 3.04 -8.71
CA TYR A 138 1.86 4.01 -9.74
C TYR A 138 2.54 3.31 -10.91
N ALA A 139 3.45 2.37 -10.62
CA ALA A 139 4.11 1.58 -11.67
C ALA A 139 3.08 0.79 -12.49
N ALA A 140 2.08 0.21 -11.83
CA ALA A 140 1.00 -0.51 -12.51
C ALA A 140 0.23 0.44 -13.45
N ALA A 141 -0.11 1.63 -12.94
CA ALA A 141 -0.87 2.61 -13.72
C ALA A 141 -0.08 3.15 -14.93
N LYS A 142 1.24 3.19 -14.81
CA LYS A 142 2.11 3.66 -15.90
C LYS A 142 2.56 2.57 -16.86
N THR A 143 2.14 1.33 -16.65
CA THR A 143 2.49 0.23 -17.53
C THR A 143 1.82 0.42 -18.88
N SER A 144 2.60 0.72 -19.91
CA SER A 144 2.11 0.90 -21.27
C SER A 144 2.18 -0.39 -22.08
N THR A 145 3.10 -1.29 -21.72
CA THR A 145 3.26 -2.56 -22.41
C THR A 145 3.59 -3.62 -21.37
N GLU A 146 2.60 -4.37 -20.98
CA GLU A 146 2.81 -5.42 -19.99
C GLU A 146 3.63 -6.55 -20.62
N PRO A 147 4.66 -7.04 -19.93
CA PRO A 147 5.48 -8.14 -20.46
C PRO A 147 4.69 -9.41 -20.78
N LEU A 148 3.60 -9.65 -20.06
CA LEU A 148 2.76 -10.81 -20.26
C LEU A 148 1.73 -10.61 -21.39
N ALA A 149 1.51 -9.40 -21.84
CA ALA A 149 0.44 -9.08 -22.78
C ALA A 149 0.65 -9.74 -24.15
N LYS A 150 1.90 -9.92 -24.56
CA LYS A 150 2.21 -10.58 -25.84
C LYS A 150 1.75 -12.03 -25.84
N THR A 151 1.81 -12.68 -24.68
CA THR A 151 1.53 -14.10 -24.57
C THR A 151 0.06 -14.38 -24.32
N ILE A 152 -0.60 -13.54 -23.52
CA ILE A 152 -1.95 -13.86 -23.08
C ILE A 152 -3.02 -13.01 -23.74
N ASN A 153 -2.63 -12.26 -24.77
CA ASN A 153 -3.55 -11.49 -25.61
C ASN A 153 -4.54 -10.67 -24.77
N ALA A 154 -4.01 -9.88 -23.86
CA ALA A 154 -4.84 -9.02 -23.03
C ALA A 154 -4.37 -7.59 -23.16
N ASN A 155 -5.31 -6.67 -23.23
CA ASN A 155 -4.99 -5.25 -23.29
C ASN A 155 -4.73 -4.78 -21.84
N ARG A 156 -3.66 -5.28 -21.28
CA ARG A 156 -3.36 -5.08 -19.86
C ARG A 156 -2.43 -3.90 -19.67
N THR A 157 -2.92 -2.72 -19.98
CA THR A 157 -2.17 -1.50 -19.74
C THR A 157 -2.82 -0.73 -18.61
N GLY A 158 -2.01 0.01 -17.87
CA GLY A 158 -2.50 0.88 -16.83
C GLY A 158 -3.21 2.10 -17.44
N HIS A 159 -3.83 2.89 -16.58
CA HIS A 159 -4.57 4.06 -16.99
C HIS A 159 -3.96 5.31 -16.38
N SER A 160 -3.95 6.40 -17.11
CA SER A 160 -3.50 7.68 -16.57
C SER A 160 -4.32 8.82 -17.14
N ALA A 161 -4.56 9.82 -16.33
CA ALA A 161 -5.24 11.03 -16.74
C ALA A 161 -4.39 12.23 -16.31
N THR A 162 -4.33 13.24 -17.17
CA THR A 162 -3.57 14.44 -16.89
C THR A 162 -4.54 15.60 -16.64
N LEU A 163 -4.30 16.34 -15.58
CA LEU A 163 -5.07 17.53 -15.28
C LEU A 163 -4.73 18.63 -16.29
N SER A 164 -5.61 19.60 -16.43
CA SER A 164 -5.40 20.68 -17.41
C SER A 164 -4.20 21.56 -17.01
N ALA A 165 -3.61 22.22 -18.00
CA ALA A 165 -2.50 23.13 -17.74
C ALA A 165 -2.94 24.30 -16.85
N GLY A 166 -4.23 24.65 -16.86
CA GLY A 166 -4.76 25.70 -16.00
C GLY A 166 -5.10 25.27 -14.57
N TYR A 167 -4.96 23.99 -14.25
CA TYR A 167 -5.36 23.46 -12.95
C TYR A 167 -4.69 24.19 -11.78
N ALA A 168 -3.41 24.50 -11.90
CA ALA A 168 -2.68 25.14 -10.80
C ALA A 168 -3.27 26.49 -10.42
N ALA A 169 -3.77 27.25 -11.40
CA ALA A 169 -4.33 28.58 -11.19
C ALA A 169 -5.85 28.60 -10.96
N ALA A 170 -6.51 27.45 -11.06
CA ALA A 170 -7.96 27.36 -10.95
C ALA A 170 -8.43 27.56 -9.50
N THR A 171 -9.70 27.91 -9.31
CA THR A 171 -10.29 28.00 -7.98
C THR A 171 -10.45 26.60 -7.38
N LYS A 172 -10.57 26.53 -6.07
CA LYS A 172 -10.69 25.25 -5.36
C LYS A 172 -11.87 24.43 -5.88
N ASN A 173 -13.02 25.07 -6.10
CA ASN A 173 -14.19 24.37 -6.61
C ASN A 173 -13.91 23.80 -8.01
N ALA A 174 -13.30 24.58 -8.90
CA ALA A 174 -12.96 24.12 -10.25
C ALA A 174 -11.94 22.97 -10.22
N LYS A 175 -10.99 23.03 -9.29
CA LYS A 175 -10.03 21.93 -9.09
C LYS A 175 -10.73 20.65 -8.66
N GLY A 176 -11.68 20.77 -7.73
CA GLY A 176 -12.46 19.61 -7.27
C GLY A 176 -13.30 19.02 -8.37
N ASP A 177 -13.96 19.86 -9.17
CA ASP A 177 -14.78 19.39 -10.29
C ASP A 177 -13.93 18.69 -11.35
N GLU A 178 -12.75 19.21 -11.65
CA GLU A 178 -11.83 18.58 -12.59
C GLU A 178 -11.32 17.22 -12.07
N LEU A 179 -11.02 17.15 -10.77
CA LEU A 179 -10.62 15.87 -10.15
C LEU A 179 -11.74 14.84 -10.27
N ILE A 180 -12.99 15.22 -10.02
CA ILE A 180 -14.13 14.32 -10.16
C ILE A 180 -14.26 13.82 -11.60
N GLU A 181 -14.08 14.71 -12.59
CA GLU A 181 -14.11 14.32 -14.00
C GLU A 181 -13.01 13.31 -14.33
N LYS A 182 -11.79 13.54 -13.86
CA LYS A 182 -10.68 12.63 -14.13
C LYS A 182 -10.86 11.28 -13.44
N ILE A 183 -11.37 11.26 -12.20
CA ILE A 183 -11.70 10.02 -11.49
C ILE A 183 -12.75 9.24 -12.29
N SER A 184 -13.77 9.90 -12.76
CA SER A 184 -14.81 9.28 -13.59
C SER A 184 -14.23 8.73 -14.89
N SER A 185 -13.34 9.48 -15.54
CA SER A 185 -12.69 9.05 -16.77
C SER A 185 -11.89 7.76 -16.56
N ILE A 186 -11.09 7.69 -15.49
CA ILE A 186 -10.30 6.50 -15.18
C ILE A 186 -11.22 5.30 -14.88
N LYS A 187 -12.32 5.54 -14.14
CA LYS A 187 -13.28 4.47 -13.87
C LYS A 187 -13.86 3.91 -15.17
N VAL A 188 -14.22 4.78 -16.11
CA VAL A 188 -14.76 4.34 -17.41
C VAL A 188 -13.72 3.54 -18.18
N GLU A 189 -12.46 3.97 -18.18
CA GLU A 189 -11.39 3.22 -18.86
C GLU A 189 -11.18 1.84 -18.23
N MET A 190 -11.25 1.77 -16.91
CA MET A 190 -11.19 0.47 -16.21
C MET A 190 -12.36 -0.44 -16.61
N GLN A 191 -13.56 0.13 -16.71
CA GLN A 191 -14.74 -0.62 -17.13
C GLN A 191 -14.59 -1.13 -18.56
N LYS A 192 -14.02 -0.33 -19.45
CA LYS A 192 -13.72 -0.76 -20.83
C LYS A 192 -12.72 -1.91 -20.86
N ALA A 193 -11.86 -1.99 -19.86
CA ALA A 193 -10.91 -3.10 -19.70
C ALA A 193 -11.51 -4.28 -18.92
N ASP A 194 -12.82 -4.26 -18.67
CA ASP A 194 -13.56 -5.31 -17.96
C ASP A 194 -13.07 -5.51 -16.50
N VAL A 195 -12.67 -4.43 -15.86
CA VAL A 195 -12.33 -4.47 -14.43
C VAL A 195 -13.63 -4.39 -13.62
N PRO A 196 -13.85 -5.26 -12.62
CA PRO A 196 -15.04 -5.16 -11.77
C PRO A 196 -15.08 -3.81 -11.05
N THR A 197 -16.28 -3.27 -10.90
CA THR A 197 -16.46 -1.97 -10.23
C THR A 197 -16.50 -2.09 -8.70
N GLU A 198 -16.59 -3.31 -8.19
CA GLU A 198 -16.55 -3.54 -6.75
C GLU A 198 -15.11 -3.44 -6.25
N ASN A 199 -14.94 -3.05 -5.02
CA ASN A 199 -13.62 -2.96 -4.37
C ASN A 199 -12.66 -1.98 -5.04
N LEU A 200 -13.20 -0.96 -5.68
CA LEU A 200 -12.37 0.15 -6.17
C LEU A 200 -12.12 1.13 -5.01
N ALA A 201 -10.92 1.64 -4.95
CA ALA A 201 -10.53 2.65 -3.97
C ALA A 201 -9.78 3.77 -4.66
N CYS A 202 -9.94 4.97 -4.14
CA CYS A 202 -9.21 6.15 -4.62
C CYS A 202 -8.48 6.75 -3.44
N VAL A 203 -7.18 6.98 -3.59
CA VAL A 203 -6.38 7.64 -2.56
C VAL A 203 -5.87 8.95 -3.15
N VAL A 204 -6.13 10.04 -2.46
CA VAL A 204 -5.78 11.39 -2.92
C VAL A 204 -4.87 12.06 -1.89
N GLY A 205 -4.15 13.07 -2.31
CA GLY A 205 -3.35 13.88 -1.40
C GLY A 205 -4.23 14.77 -0.53
N PRO A 206 -3.67 15.33 0.55
CA PRO A 206 -4.45 16.21 1.43
C PRO A 206 -5.03 17.43 0.73
N ASP A 207 -4.26 18.06 -0.16
CA ASP A 207 -4.75 19.23 -0.90
C ASP A 207 -5.91 18.86 -1.81
N GLU A 208 -5.79 17.73 -2.50
CA GLU A 208 -6.82 17.25 -3.41
C GLU A 208 -8.08 16.85 -2.66
N TYR A 209 -7.94 16.34 -1.45
CA TYR A 209 -9.08 16.02 -0.59
C TYR A 209 -9.84 17.29 -0.20
N ASP A 210 -9.12 18.37 0.14
CA ASP A 210 -9.71 19.67 0.43
C ASP A 210 -10.47 20.23 -0.80
N PHE A 211 -9.89 20.08 -2.00
CA PHE A 211 -10.56 20.52 -3.22
C PHE A 211 -11.84 19.73 -3.49
N LEU A 212 -11.85 18.44 -3.19
CA LEU A 212 -13.07 17.63 -3.33
C LEU A 212 -14.16 18.08 -2.35
N LEU A 213 -13.76 18.49 -1.14
CA LEU A 213 -14.73 19.02 -0.17
C LEU A 213 -15.35 20.33 -0.64
N ASP A 214 -14.58 21.17 -1.33
CA ASP A 214 -15.09 22.45 -1.84
C ASP A 214 -15.94 22.26 -3.11
N SER A 215 -15.86 21.09 -3.76
CA SER A 215 -16.69 20.85 -4.95
C SER A 215 -18.14 20.64 -4.58
N THR A 216 -19.00 21.37 -5.23
CA THR A 216 -20.46 21.26 -5.00
C THR A 216 -21.00 19.91 -5.49
N ARG A 217 -20.33 19.28 -6.46
CA ARG A 217 -20.75 17.97 -6.97
C ARG A 217 -20.49 16.83 -5.99
N ALA A 218 -19.43 16.92 -5.20
CA ALA A 218 -19.03 15.83 -4.32
C ALA A 218 -19.94 15.66 -3.11
N ILE A 219 -20.46 16.77 -2.57
CA ILE A 219 -21.22 16.74 -1.33
C ILE A 219 -22.67 17.21 -1.48
N ASN A 220 -23.13 17.45 -2.69
CA ASN A 220 -24.49 17.95 -2.90
C ASN A 220 -25.51 16.84 -2.61
N THR A 221 -26.36 17.07 -1.63
CA THR A 221 -27.39 16.11 -1.22
C THR A 221 -28.53 16.02 -2.24
N ASP A 222 -28.71 17.01 -3.09
CA ASP A 222 -29.77 16.99 -4.12
C ASP A 222 -29.54 15.86 -5.14
N PHE A 223 -28.30 15.41 -5.31
CA PHE A 223 -27.98 14.33 -6.22
C PHE A 223 -27.82 12.99 -5.52
N ASN A 224 -28.11 12.94 -4.22
CA ASN A 224 -27.94 11.71 -3.46
C ASN A 224 -29.32 11.11 -3.13
N SER A 225 -29.88 10.39 -4.06
CA SER A 225 -31.25 9.88 -3.94
C SER A 225 -31.40 8.69 -3.01
N GLY A 226 -30.32 8.22 -2.40
CA GLY A 226 -30.35 7.03 -1.57
C GLY A 226 -30.48 7.25 -0.07
N GLY A 227 -30.63 8.49 0.36
CA GLY A 227 -30.78 8.78 1.78
C GLY A 227 -29.53 8.64 2.63
N GLY A 228 -28.39 8.36 2.02
CA GLY A 228 -27.12 8.27 2.73
C GLY A 228 -26.28 9.52 2.54
N GLU A 229 -25.59 9.95 3.57
CA GLU A 229 -24.71 11.10 3.47
C GLU A 229 -23.43 10.71 2.77
N ASN A 230 -23.14 11.33 1.62
CA ASN A 230 -21.89 11.09 0.91
C ASN A 230 -20.73 11.87 1.52
N GLY A 231 -21.05 12.90 2.29
CA GLY A 231 -20.02 13.71 2.92
C GLY A 231 -20.66 14.89 3.61
N SER A 232 -19.84 15.64 4.29
CA SER A 232 -20.30 16.81 5.01
C SER A 232 -19.19 17.85 5.03
N PHE A 233 -19.50 19.03 4.54
CA PHE A 233 -18.56 20.15 4.63
C PHE A 233 -18.23 20.47 6.09
N ALA A 234 -19.26 20.44 6.95
CA ALA A 234 -19.05 20.69 8.38
C ALA A 234 -18.23 19.60 9.05
N GLY A 235 -18.39 18.34 8.63
CA GLY A 235 -17.62 17.23 9.14
C GLY A 235 -16.27 17.04 8.45
N GLY A 236 -15.99 17.78 7.39
CA GLY A 236 -14.72 17.72 6.69
C GLY A 236 -14.43 16.41 6.01
N ARG A 237 -15.45 15.72 5.49
CA ARG A 237 -15.19 14.43 4.84
C ARG A 237 -16.03 14.20 3.58
N VAL A 238 -15.40 13.51 2.62
CA VAL A 238 -16.04 12.98 1.42
C VAL A 238 -15.89 11.47 1.47
N LEU A 239 -16.98 10.73 1.36
CA LEU A 239 -16.94 9.27 1.44
C LEU A 239 -16.75 8.62 0.08
N ARG A 240 -17.50 9.07 -0.93
CA ARG A 240 -17.48 8.44 -2.24
C ARG A 240 -17.54 9.47 -3.36
N VAL A 241 -16.85 9.14 -4.47
CA VAL A 241 -16.95 9.88 -5.73
C VAL A 241 -17.27 8.84 -6.81
N LYS A 242 -18.42 9.00 -7.48
CA LYS A 242 -18.86 8.09 -8.55
C LYS A 242 -18.85 6.62 -8.11
N GLY A 243 -19.16 6.35 -6.86
CA GLY A 243 -19.19 5.00 -6.31
C GLY A 243 -17.84 4.44 -5.89
N ILE A 244 -16.77 5.23 -5.94
CA ILE A 244 -15.43 4.84 -5.50
C ILE A 244 -15.17 5.45 -4.13
N ASP A 245 -14.75 4.64 -3.18
CA ASP A 245 -14.40 5.12 -1.85
C ASP A 245 -13.12 5.97 -1.92
N VAL A 246 -13.16 7.14 -1.28
CA VAL A 246 -12.04 8.09 -1.31
C VAL A 246 -11.35 8.12 0.04
N HIS A 247 -10.03 8.03 0.00
CA HIS A 247 -9.19 8.09 1.20
C HIS A 247 -8.11 9.14 1.00
N MET A 248 -7.58 9.65 2.10
CA MET A 248 -6.52 10.67 2.08
C MET A 248 -5.20 10.04 2.54
N SER A 249 -4.12 10.37 1.85
CA SER A 249 -2.79 9.92 2.26
C SER A 249 -1.73 10.90 1.77
N ASN A 250 -0.73 11.11 2.61
CA ASN A 250 0.43 11.93 2.25
C ASN A 250 1.38 11.19 1.30
N HIS A 251 1.21 9.88 1.12
CA HIS A 251 2.13 9.07 0.34
C HIS A 251 1.80 9.02 -1.15
N VAL A 252 0.79 9.76 -1.58
CA VAL A 252 0.35 9.80 -2.98
C VAL A 252 1.40 10.51 -3.85
N ALA A 253 2.00 11.59 -3.34
CA ALA A 253 3.07 12.30 -4.03
C ALA A 253 4.39 12.03 -3.30
N GLN A 254 5.34 11.46 -4.02
CA GLN A 254 6.64 11.09 -3.44
C GLN A 254 7.77 11.44 -4.38
N ALA A 255 8.90 11.81 -3.82
CA ALA A 255 10.12 12.07 -4.60
C ALA A 255 10.62 10.78 -5.28
N ALA A 256 11.44 10.96 -6.29
CA ALA A 256 12.04 9.83 -7.00
C ALA A 256 12.82 8.94 -6.03
N TYR A 257 12.70 7.64 -6.24
CA TYR A 257 13.34 6.66 -5.38
C TYR A 257 14.29 5.80 -6.22
N THR A 258 15.46 5.56 -5.67
CA THR A 258 16.45 4.65 -6.25
C THR A 258 16.61 3.46 -5.32
N ASN A 259 16.51 2.26 -5.87
CA ASN A 259 16.59 1.05 -5.07
C ASN A 259 17.93 0.93 -4.34
N GLY A 260 17.86 0.39 -3.15
CA GLY A 260 19.04 0.04 -2.38
C GLY A 260 19.60 -1.33 -2.76
N THR A 261 20.47 -1.85 -1.91
CA THR A 261 21.14 -3.12 -2.17
C THR A 261 20.17 -4.31 -2.11
N TYR A 262 19.22 -4.26 -1.19
CA TYR A 262 18.36 -5.41 -0.91
C TYR A 262 16.91 -5.27 -1.38
N ASP A 263 16.53 -4.09 -1.86
CA ASP A 263 15.20 -3.86 -2.42
C ASP A 263 15.27 -3.66 -3.93
N LYS A 264 15.71 -4.67 -4.63
CA LYS A 264 16.01 -4.59 -6.07
C LYS A 264 14.80 -4.56 -6.98
N ASN A 265 13.60 -4.43 -6.42
CA ASN A 265 12.38 -4.40 -7.20
C ASN A 265 12.29 -3.08 -7.99
N THR A 266 12.29 -3.18 -9.31
CA THR A 266 12.24 -2.01 -10.18
C THR A 266 10.90 -1.28 -10.10
N ALA A 267 9.85 -1.94 -9.64
CA ALA A 267 8.55 -1.28 -9.46
C ALA A 267 8.59 -0.18 -8.40
N TYR A 268 9.56 -0.21 -7.48
CA TYR A 268 9.70 0.86 -6.50
C TYR A 268 10.39 2.10 -7.06
N GLN A 269 11.08 1.99 -8.20
CA GLN A 269 11.85 3.10 -8.79
C GLN A 269 10.93 4.04 -9.56
N GLN A 270 10.08 4.75 -8.85
CA GLN A 270 9.09 5.64 -9.44
C GLN A 270 9.23 7.05 -8.89
N ASN A 271 8.82 8.03 -9.70
CA ASN A 271 8.79 9.43 -9.29
C ASN A 271 7.32 9.87 -9.29
N LEU A 272 6.77 10.07 -8.11
CA LEU A 272 5.38 10.41 -7.92
C LEU A 272 5.16 11.89 -7.60
N VAL A 273 6.13 12.76 -7.89
CA VAL A 273 6.03 14.18 -7.52
C VAL A 273 4.78 14.83 -8.17
N LYS A 274 4.49 14.48 -9.42
CA LYS A 274 3.35 15.04 -10.14
C LYS A 274 2.03 14.32 -9.87
N ASN A 275 2.05 13.23 -9.13
CA ASN A 275 0.86 12.41 -8.91
C ASN A 275 -0.06 13.06 -7.89
N LYS A 276 -1.36 13.11 -8.18
CA LYS A 276 -2.37 13.71 -7.32
C LYS A 276 -3.38 12.72 -6.77
N ALA A 277 -3.60 11.63 -7.50
CA ALA A 277 -4.55 10.60 -7.06
C ALA A 277 -4.14 9.25 -7.62
N ILE A 278 -4.44 8.20 -6.88
CA ILE A 278 -4.26 6.81 -7.32
C ILE A 278 -5.62 6.12 -7.17
N ILE A 279 -6.13 5.56 -8.28
CA ILE A 279 -7.38 4.80 -8.28
C ILE A 279 -7.01 3.35 -8.60
N PHE A 280 -7.49 2.41 -7.80
CA PHE A 280 -7.08 1.03 -7.98
C PHE A 280 -8.14 0.05 -7.51
N HIS A 281 -8.10 -1.15 -8.07
CA HIS A 281 -8.88 -2.29 -7.64
C HIS A 281 -7.96 -3.19 -6.78
N LYS A 282 -8.56 -4.01 -5.94
CA LYS A 282 -7.81 -4.88 -5.02
C LYS A 282 -6.80 -5.78 -5.73
N ASP A 283 -7.07 -6.18 -6.96
CA ASP A 283 -6.19 -7.07 -7.72
C ASP A 283 -5.08 -6.35 -8.48
N ALA A 284 -4.92 -5.05 -8.32
CA ALA A 284 -3.91 -4.29 -9.05
C ALA A 284 -2.50 -4.73 -8.69
N ILE A 285 -2.24 -4.90 -7.39
CA ILE A 285 -0.92 -5.34 -6.93
C ILE A 285 -1.06 -6.49 -5.94
N GLY A 286 0.01 -7.25 -5.81
CA GLY A 286 0.12 -8.30 -4.81
C GLY A 286 1.20 -7.98 -3.81
N VAL A 287 0.90 -8.21 -2.54
CA VAL A 287 1.85 -8.07 -1.45
C VAL A 287 2.11 -9.44 -0.86
N LEU A 288 3.38 -9.82 -0.86
CA LEU A 288 3.81 -11.08 -0.28
C LEU A 288 4.43 -10.78 1.07
N THR A 289 3.95 -11.41 2.12
CA THR A 289 4.47 -11.22 3.48
C THR A 289 5.07 -12.53 3.97
N LEU A 290 6.37 -12.53 4.21
CA LEU A 290 7.05 -13.68 4.81
C LEU A 290 7.10 -13.51 6.33
N LYS A 291 7.34 -12.29 6.78
CA LYS A 291 7.44 -12.01 8.20
C LYS A 291 6.60 -10.78 8.52
N SER A 292 5.59 -10.97 9.32
CA SER A 292 4.72 -9.88 9.77
C SER A 292 5.50 -8.91 10.67
N PRO A 293 5.06 -7.66 10.79
CA PRO A 293 5.75 -6.74 11.70
C PRO A 293 5.90 -7.33 13.09
N SER A 294 7.13 -7.34 13.60
CA SER A 294 7.43 -7.90 14.91
C SER A 294 8.53 -7.10 15.57
N LEU A 295 8.52 -7.12 16.90
CA LEU A 295 9.49 -6.40 17.70
C LEU A 295 10.42 -7.40 18.37
N GLN A 296 11.72 -7.12 18.31
CA GLN A 296 12.72 -7.87 19.09
C GLN A 296 13.40 -6.91 20.05
N VAL A 297 13.71 -7.39 21.22
CA VAL A 297 14.44 -6.63 22.24
C VAL A 297 15.63 -7.47 22.68
N THR A 298 16.80 -6.84 22.81
CA THR A 298 17.97 -7.56 23.27
C THR A 298 17.80 -8.00 24.73
N GLY A 299 18.20 -9.24 24.99
CA GLY A 299 18.10 -9.80 26.34
C GLY A 299 19.23 -9.35 27.24
N GLU A 300 18.94 -9.40 28.54
CA GLU A 300 19.91 -9.10 29.58
C GLU A 300 21.04 -10.11 29.52
N GLY A 301 22.25 -9.67 29.64
CA GLY A 301 23.41 -10.53 29.51
C GLY A 301 23.82 -10.82 28.08
N SER A 302 23.12 -10.27 27.08
CA SER A 302 23.60 -10.37 25.71
C SER A 302 24.90 -9.59 25.56
N SER A 303 25.70 -9.98 24.59
CA SER A 303 26.97 -9.29 24.34
C SER A 303 26.76 -7.81 24.05
N PHE A 304 25.66 -7.48 23.35
CA PHE A 304 25.33 -6.08 23.05
C PHE A 304 25.04 -5.30 24.33
N ASN A 305 24.19 -5.85 25.20
CA ASN A 305 23.82 -5.16 26.44
C ASN A 305 25.05 -4.94 27.34
N VAL A 306 25.89 -5.95 27.47
CA VAL A 306 27.08 -5.87 28.32
C VAL A 306 28.09 -4.85 27.76
N MET A 307 28.25 -4.80 26.42
CA MET A 307 29.21 -3.92 25.78
C MET A 307 28.78 -2.45 25.79
N TYR A 308 27.48 -2.21 25.59
CA TYR A 308 26.99 -0.86 25.38
C TYR A 308 26.13 -0.34 26.54
N GLN A 309 25.86 -1.15 27.56
CA GLN A 309 25.00 -0.81 28.71
C GLN A 309 23.67 -0.21 28.20
N SER A 310 23.02 -0.93 27.28
CA SER A 310 21.83 -0.42 26.59
C SER A 310 20.99 -1.58 26.06
N SER A 311 19.71 -1.30 25.83
CA SER A 311 18.78 -2.21 25.18
C SER A 311 18.56 -1.76 23.75
N LEU A 312 18.56 -2.71 22.82
CA LEU A 312 18.25 -2.44 21.42
C LEU A 312 16.85 -2.98 21.13
N LEU A 313 15.97 -2.10 20.65
CA LEU A 313 14.65 -2.49 20.15
C LEU A 313 14.71 -2.51 18.63
N VAL A 314 14.27 -3.60 18.04
CA VAL A 314 14.29 -3.76 16.57
C VAL A 314 12.90 -4.18 16.13
N ALA A 315 12.24 -3.32 15.37
CA ALA A 315 11.01 -3.66 14.66
C ALA A 315 11.39 -4.10 13.25
N ARG A 316 10.84 -5.21 12.80
CA ARG A 316 11.24 -5.79 11.52
C ARG A 316 10.06 -6.43 10.81
N MET A 317 10.13 -6.45 9.47
CA MET A 317 9.20 -7.19 8.64
C MET A 317 9.88 -7.59 7.34
N ALA A 318 9.36 -8.63 6.68
CA ALA A 318 9.85 -9.06 5.38
C ALA A 318 8.68 -9.15 4.43
N ILE A 319 8.71 -8.30 3.40
CA ILE A 319 7.64 -8.20 2.42
C ILE A 319 8.21 -8.14 1.01
N GLY A 320 7.35 -8.35 0.04
CA GLY A 320 7.65 -8.08 -1.37
C GLY A 320 6.37 -7.65 -2.06
N MET A 321 6.47 -6.74 -3.01
CA MET A 321 5.31 -6.25 -3.74
C MET A 321 5.59 -6.24 -5.23
N ASN A 322 4.58 -6.54 -6.03
CA ASN A 322 4.71 -6.42 -7.48
C ASN A 322 3.32 -6.19 -8.10
N VAL A 323 3.34 -5.73 -9.34
CA VAL A 323 2.13 -5.52 -10.13
C VAL A 323 1.54 -6.89 -10.49
N LEU A 324 0.24 -7.04 -10.32
CA LEU A 324 -0.48 -8.25 -10.76
C LEU A 324 -1.28 -7.97 -12.02
N ARG A 325 -2.16 -6.96 -11.97
CA ARG A 325 -3.02 -6.62 -13.10
C ARG A 325 -2.96 -5.11 -13.33
N ALA A 326 -2.23 -4.70 -14.36
CA ALA A 326 -2.00 -3.28 -14.64
C ALA A 326 -3.31 -2.54 -14.97
N GLU A 327 -4.26 -3.20 -15.62
CA GLU A 327 -5.54 -2.57 -15.98
C GLU A 327 -6.39 -2.20 -14.78
N CYS A 328 -6.01 -2.69 -13.61
CA CYS A 328 -6.73 -2.40 -12.36
C CYS A 328 -6.21 -1.14 -11.64
N ALA A 329 -5.28 -0.41 -12.24
CA ALA A 329 -4.68 0.77 -11.60
C ALA A 329 -4.75 1.98 -12.52
N GLY A 330 -4.93 3.15 -11.93
CA GLY A 330 -4.94 4.41 -12.66
C GLY A 330 -4.42 5.54 -11.79
N VAL A 331 -3.82 6.55 -12.42
CA VAL A 331 -3.29 7.72 -11.72
C VAL A 331 -3.76 9.00 -12.38
N ILE A 332 -3.82 10.05 -11.58
CA ILE A 332 -4.11 11.40 -12.05
C ILE A 332 -2.90 12.27 -11.72
N GLU A 333 -2.38 12.96 -12.74
CA GLU A 333 -1.18 13.76 -12.61
C GLU A 333 -1.37 15.17 -13.11
N ILE A 334 -0.55 16.09 -12.62
CA ILE A 334 -0.41 17.42 -13.23
C ILE A 334 0.54 17.32 -14.43
N PRO A 335 0.39 18.21 -15.42
CA PRO A 335 1.21 18.18 -16.63
C PRO A 335 2.69 18.48 -16.40
#